data_59c0782c265b5b4b02769a5d9487214f
#
_entry.id   59c0782c265b5b4b02769a5d9487214f
#
_cell.length_a   1.000
_cell.length_b   1.000
_cell.length_c   1.000
_cell.angle_alpha   90.00
_cell.angle_beta   90.00
_cell.angle_gamma   90.00
#
_symmetry.space_group_name_H-M   'P 1'
#
loop_
_entity.id
_entity.type
_entity.pdbx_description
1 polymer ?
#
loop_
_entity_poly.entity_id
_entity_poly.type
_entity_poly.pdbx_seq_one_letter_code
_entity_poly.pdbx_strand_id
1 'polypeptide(L)'
;QIKALREELHSLRETQKEYAHEYYLMGNECITKAHDANAAIRCFDKALNLNPNYVEAWVRKGVTLLDIGEDYDAQVCLNKAVKLSPKSFKARYNRGKCLLKLKYYDEAILDFQQAISIKPKHAASHEYLAEGFRAIGEDELAQQHQDIADALRGGEDI
;
A
#
# COMPACT_ATOMS: atom_id res chain seq x y z
N GLN A 1 -38.12 -15.67 -11.83
CA GLN A 1 -36.87 -16.48 -11.98
C GLN A 1 -35.64 -15.56 -12.02
N ILE A 2 -35.54 -14.58 -12.91
CA ILE A 2 -34.36 -13.68 -13.03
C ILE A 2 -34.08 -12.91 -11.76
N LYS A 3 -35.12 -12.39 -11.07
CA LYS A 3 -34.97 -11.65 -9.82
C LYS A 3 -34.39 -12.54 -8.71
N ALA A 4 -34.92 -13.75 -8.55
CA ALA A 4 -34.43 -14.71 -7.56
C ALA A 4 -32.97 -15.10 -7.80
N LEU A 5 -32.58 -15.35 -9.08
CA LEU A 5 -31.20 -15.63 -9.44
C LEU A 5 -30.24 -14.46 -9.16
N ARG A 6 -30.70 -13.22 -9.34
CA ARG A 6 -29.90 -12.02 -8.99
C ARG A 6 -29.70 -11.87 -7.48
N GLU A 7 -30.73 -12.16 -6.69
CA GLU A 7 -30.65 -12.13 -5.23
C GLU A 7 -29.72 -13.22 -4.70
N GLU A 8 -29.80 -14.42 -5.26
CA GLU A 8 -28.88 -15.52 -4.92
C GLU A 8 -27.43 -15.21 -5.29
N LEU A 9 -27.21 -14.68 -6.49
CA LEU A 9 -25.87 -14.26 -6.91
C LEU A 9 -25.31 -13.14 -6.03
N HIS A 10 -26.13 -12.19 -5.61
CA HIS A 10 -25.74 -11.15 -4.68
C HIS A 10 -25.32 -11.73 -3.32
N SER A 11 -26.11 -12.63 -2.77
CA SER A 11 -25.82 -13.31 -1.50
C SER A 11 -24.50 -14.09 -1.56
N LEU A 12 -24.26 -14.82 -2.67
CA LEU A 12 -23.00 -15.56 -2.86
C LEU A 12 -21.79 -14.62 -2.92
N ARG A 13 -21.93 -13.48 -3.58
CA ARG A 13 -20.85 -12.48 -3.66
C ARG A 13 -20.52 -11.88 -2.29
N GLU A 14 -21.53 -11.58 -1.48
CA GLU A 14 -21.32 -11.08 -0.12
C GLU A 14 -20.62 -12.14 0.76
N THR A 15 -21.05 -13.40 0.68
CA THR A 15 -20.39 -14.51 1.39
C THR A 15 -18.91 -14.66 0.95
N GLN A 16 -18.62 -14.53 -0.35
CA GLN A 16 -17.23 -14.56 -0.84
C GLN A 16 -16.38 -13.42 -0.26
N LYS A 17 -16.94 -12.21 -0.13
CA LYS A 17 -16.23 -11.07 0.49
C LYS A 17 -15.96 -11.31 1.97
N GLU A 18 -16.89 -11.92 2.70
CA GLU A 18 -16.69 -12.29 4.10
C GLU A 18 -15.53 -13.29 4.27
N TYR A 19 -15.49 -14.35 3.47
CA TYR A 19 -14.37 -15.31 3.48
C TYR A 19 -13.05 -14.65 3.05
N ALA A 20 -13.08 -13.75 2.07
CA ALA A 20 -11.90 -12.99 1.69
C ALA A 20 -11.37 -12.18 2.86
N HIS A 21 -12.24 -11.55 3.63
CA HIS A 21 -11.86 -10.79 4.82
C HIS A 21 -11.25 -11.68 5.91
N GLU A 22 -11.81 -12.86 6.15
CA GLU A 22 -11.25 -13.83 7.09
C GLU A 22 -9.81 -14.24 6.70
N TYR A 23 -9.56 -14.57 5.44
CA TYR A 23 -8.21 -14.88 4.96
C TYR A 23 -7.26 -13.68 5.07
N TYR A 24 -7.75 -12.47 4.83
CA TYR A 24 -6.97 -11.25 5.06
C TYR A 24 -6.55 -11.10 6.52
N LEU A 25 -7.45 -11.33 7.46
CA LEU A 25 -7.14 -11.30 8.90
C LEU A 25 -6.14 -12.41 9.28
N MET A 26 -6.30 -13.62 8.77
CA MET A 26 -5.36 -14.72 8.97
C MET A 26 -3.95 -14.37 8.46
N GLY A 27 -3.86 -13.73 7.28
CA GLY A 27 -2.59 -13.25 6.74
C GLY A 27 -1.91 -12.22 7.65
N ASN A 28 -2.68 -11.28 8.20
CA ASN A 28 -2.16 -10.33 9.18
C ASN A 28 -1.66 -11.00 10.46
N GLU A 29 -2.35 -12.03 10.94
CA GLU A 29 -1.91 -12.83 12.10
C GLU A 29 -0.62 -13.60 11.81
N CYS A 30 -0.46 -14.14 10.61
CA CYS A 30 0.79 -14.78 10.20
C CYS A 30 1.99 -13.83 10.30
N ILE A 31 1.81 -12.56 9.96
CA ILE A 31 2.86 -11.55 10.09
C ILE A 31 3.11 -11.20 11.56
N THR A 32 2.05 -10.88 12.31
CA THR A 32 2.16 -10.29 13.65
C THR A 32 2.50 -11.30 14.74
N LYS A 33 1.96 -12.52 14.65
CA LYS A 33 2.12 -13.56 15.68
C LYS A 33 3.15 -14.61 15.30
N ALA A 34 3.13 -15.08 14.06
CA ALA A 34 3.99 -16.17 13.60
C ALA A 34 5.29 -15.70 12.93
N HIS A 35 5.38 -14.42 12.53
CA HIS A 35 6.47 -13.85 11.74
C HIS A 35 6.76 -14.67 10.46
N ASP A 36 5.71 -15.25 9.87
CA ASP A 36 5.77 -16.07 8.67
C ASP A 36 5.19 -15.31 7.47
N ALA A 37 6.08 -14.63 6.75
CA ALA A 37 5.72 -13.87 5.55
C ALA A 37 5.15 -14.76 4.44
N ASN A 38 5.68 -15.97 4.26
CA ASN A 38 5.20 -16.87 3.20
C ASN A 38 3.79 -17.39 3.49
N ALA A 39 3.49 -17.73 4.75
CA ALA A 39 2.14 -18.08 5.16
C ALA A 39 1.18 -16.90 4.97
N ALA A 40 1.60 -15.68 5.31
CA ALA A 40 0.81 -14.48 5.10
C ALA A 40 0.48 -14.26 3.62
N ILE A 41 1.46 -14.38 2.73
CA ILE A 41 1.26 -14.24 1.27
C ILE A 41 0.24 -15.27 0.77
N ARG A 42 0.32 -16.52 1.20
CA ARG A 42 -0.65 -17.55 0.84
C ARG A 42 -2.07 -17.19 1.28
N CYS A 43 -2.23 -16.63 2.48
CA CYS A 43 -3.53 -16.16 2.98
C CYS A 43 -4.06 -14.97 2.16
N PHE A 44 -3.20 -14.00 1.84
CA PHE A 44 -3.59 -12.87 0.99
C PHE A 44 -3.96 -13.33 -0.43
N ASP A 45 -3.27 -14.31 -0.99
CA ASP A 45 -3.62 -14.90 -2.29
C ASP A 45 -5.01 -15.54 -2.26
N LYS A 46 -5.36 -16.26 -1.19
CA LYS A 46 -6.71 -16.82 -1.03
C LYS A 46 -7.76 -15.71 -0.91
N ALA A 47 -7.48 -14.66 -0.14
CA ALA A 47 -8.36 -13.49 -0.05
C ALA A 47 -8.59 -12.84 -1.40
N LEU A 48 -7.54 -12.68 -2.21
CA LEU A 48 -7.59 -12.06 -3.54
C LEU A 48 -8.24 -12.95 -4.60
N ASN A 49 -8.16 -14.26 -4.46
CA ASN A 49 -8.91 -15.19 -5.31
C ASN A 49 -10.42 -15.08 -5.07
N LEU A 50 -10.84 -14.87 -3.82
CA LEU A 50 -12.24 -14.68 -3.45
C LEU A 50 -12.74 -13.27 -3.74
N ASN A 51 -11.90 -12.26 -3.56
CA ASN A 51 -12.21 -10.85 -3.84
C ASN A 51 -11.02 -10.17 -4.54
N PRO A 52 -10.95 -10.21 -5.88
CA PRO A 52 -9.86 -9.58 -6.64
C PRO A 52 -9.75 -8.06 -6.50
N ASN A 53 -10.79 -7.41 -5.99
CA ASN A 53 -10.86 -5.95 -5.78
C ASN A 53 -10.58 -5.55 -4.33
N TYR A 54 -10.03 -6.45 -3.53
CA TYR A 54 -9.72 -6.20 -2.12
C TYR A 54 -8.41 -5.40 -2.00
N VAL A 55 -8.52 -4.08 -2.00
CA VAL A 55 -7.37 -3.14 -2.04
C VAL A 55 -6.41 -3.38 -0.87
N GLU A 56 -6.92 -3.53 0.35
CA GLU A 56 -6.11 -3.75 1.54
C GLU A 56 -5.29 -5.04 1.45
N ALA A 57 -5.83 -6.10 0.87
CA ALA A 57 -5.13 -7.36 0.65
C ALA A 57 -4.00 -7.20 -0.38
N TRP A 58 -4.22 -6.45 -1.47
CA TRP A 58 -3.17 -6.11 -2.42
C TRP A 58 -2.04 -5.31 -1.76
N VAL A 59 -2.38 -4.29 -0.96
CA VAL A 59 -1.38 -3.49 -0.24
C VAL A 59 -0.59 -4.34 0.74
N ARG A 60 -1.25 -5.15 1.58
CA ARG A 60 -0.58 -6.00 2.58
C ARG A 60 0.32 -7.04 1.94
N LYS A 61 -0.14 -7.69 0.87
CA LYS A 61 0.69 -8.61 0.09
C LYS A 61 1.93 -7.89 -0.46
N GLY A 62 1.73 -6.72 -1.07
CA GLY A 62 2.83 -5.91 -1.61
C GLY A 62 3.84 -5.51 -0.54
N VAL A 63 3.40 -5.04 0.62
CA VAL A 63 4.27 -4.70 1.75
C VAL A 63 5.04 -5.93 2.25
N THR A 64 4.36 -7.06 2.40
CA THR A 64 5.00 -8.31 2.83
C THR A 64 6.08 -8.76 1.83
N LEU A 65 5.83 -8.64 0.53
CA LEU A 65 6.81 -8.93 -0.52
C LEU A 65 8.01 -7.98 -0.46
N LEU A 66 7.79 -6.68 -0.20
CA LEU A 66 8.89 -5.72 0.03
C LEU A 66 9.76 -6.12 1.23
N ASP A 67 9.14 -6.56 2.32
CA ASP A 67 9.86 -6.93 3.55
C ASP A 67 10.77 -8.15 3.36
N ILE A 68 10.41 -9.05 2.45
CA ILE A 68 11.24 -10.21 2.10
C ILE A 68 12.14 -9.98 0.88
N GLY A 69 12.16 -8.78 0.31
CA GLY A 69 13.05 -8.41 -0.80
C GLY A 69 12.55 -8.77 -2.19
N GLU A 70 11.30 -9.20 -2.33
CA GLU A 70 10.64 -9.50 -3.61
C GLU A 70 10.04 -8.21 -4.22
N ASP A 71 10.91 -7.25 -4.55
CA ASP A 71 10.53 -5.88 -4.86
C ASP A 71 9.70 -5.74 -6.15
N TYR A 72 9.98 -6.55 -7.18
CA TYR A 72 9.22 -6.53 -8.44
C TYR A 72 7.81 -7.12 -8.27
N ASP A 73 7.67 -8.21 -7.53
CA ASP A 73 6.37 -8.79 -7.22
C ASP A 73 5.54 -7.86 -6.34
N ALA A 74 6.21 -7.16 -5.41
CA ALA A 74 5.59 -6.10 -4.62
C ALA A 74 5.05 -4.97 -5.50
N GLN A 75 5.82 -4.54 -6.50
CA GLN A 75 5.39 -3.51 -7.46
C GLN A 75 4.11 -3.92 -8.20
N VAL A 76 4.01 -5.16 -8.65
CA VAL A 76 2.81 -5.69 -9.32
C VAL A 76 1.58 -5.56 -8.41
N CYS A 77 1.70 -5.98 -7.15
CA CYS A 77 0.62 -5.91 -6.17
C CYS A 77 0.21 -4.46 -5.87
N LEU A 78 1.18 -3.58 -5.66
CA LEU A 78 0.93 -2.17 -5.31
C LEU A 78 0.40 -1.37 -6.52
N ASN A 79 0.82 -1.69 -7.74
CA ASN A 79 0.21 -1.15 -8.95
C ASN A 79 -1.26 -1.51 -9.04
N LYS A 80 -1.61 -2.76 -8.73
CA LYS A 80 -3.01 -3.20 -8.70
C LYS A 80 -3.82 -2.45 -7.64
N ALA A 81 -3.26 -2.26 -6.45
CA ALA A 81 -3.90 -1.50 -5.37
C ALA A 81 -4.16 -0.03 -5.77
N VAL A 82 -3.19 0.66 -6.36
CA VAL A 82 -3.35 2.04 -6.83
C VAL A 82 -4.34 2.12 -7.99
N LYS A 83 -4.36 1.16 -8.90
CA LYS A 83 -5.34 1.10 -9.99
C LYS A 83 -6.77 0.96 -9.46
N LEU A 84 -6.98 0.13 -8.46
CA LEU A 84 -8.29 -0.08 -7.83
C LEU A 84 -8.72 1.11 -6.97
N SER A 85 -7.80 1.77 -6.29
CA SER A 85 -8.07 2.89 -5.40
C SER A 85 -7.00 3.99 -5.54
N PRO A 86 -7.09 4.86 -6.56
CA PRO A 86 -6.08 5.89 -6.84
C PRO A 86 -5.89 6.90 -5.71
N LYS A 87 -6.89 7.08 -4.85
CA LYS A 87 -6.87 8.00 -3.71
C LYS A 87 -6.54 7.32 -2.37
N SER A 88 -6.16 6.06 -2.39
CA SER A 88 -5.72 5.36 -1.18
C SER A 88 -4.34 5.85 -0.75
N PHE A 89 -4.26 6.46 0.43
CA PHE A 89 -2.99 6.84 1.03
C PHE A 89 -2.04 5.64 1.17
N LYS A 90 -2.53 4.53 1.72
CA LYS A 90 -1.73 3.32 1.93
C LYS A 90 -1.17 2.76 0.63
N ALA A 91 -1.97 2.72 -0.43
CA ALA A 91 -1.54 2.23 -1.74
C ALA A 91 -0.46 3.13 -2.34
N ARG A 92 -0.66 4.45 -2.34
CA ARG A 92 0.31 5.43 -2.86
C ARG A 92 1.60 5.43 -2.07
N TYR A 93 1.52 5.54 -0.76
CA TYR A 93 2.68 5.56 0.14
C TYR A 93 3.54 4.30 0.00
N ASN A 94 2.92 3.12 0.03
CA ASN A 94 3.68 1.87 -0.08
C ASN A 94 4.21 1.62 -1.49
N ARG A 95 3.49 2.03 -2.56
CA ARG A 95 4.05 1.98 -3.92
C ARG A 95 5.23 2.92 -4.07
N GLY A 96 5.16 4.13 -3.52
CA GLY A 96 6.29 5.06 -3.49
C GLY A 96 7.54 4.44 -2.85
N LYS A 97 7.40 3.77 -1.71
CA LYS A 97 8.50 3.03 -1.07
C LYS A 97 9.08 1.94 -1.96
N CYS A 98 8.22 1.18 -2.62
CA CYS A 98 8.63 0.15 -3.58
C CYS A 98 9.41 0.75 -4.75
N LEU A 99 8.91 1.83 -5.32
CA LEU A 99 9.55 2.52 -6.45
C LEU A 99 10.91 3.12 -6.07
N LEU A 100 11.06 3.65 -4.84
CA LEU A 100 12.37 4.08 -4.34
C LEU A 100 13.38 2.93 -4.28
N LYS A 101 12.97 1.78 -3.73
CA LYS A 101 13.84 0.58 -3.69
C LYS A 101 14.25 0.13 -5.09
N LEU A 102 13.35 0.22 -6.07
CA LEU A 102 13.61 -0.09 -7.47
C LEU A 102 14.32 1.03 -8.23
N LYS A 103 14.57 2.17 -7.57
CA LYS A 103 15.23 3.36 -8.14
C LYS A 103 14.43 4.06 -9.25
N TYR A 104 13.12 3.90 -9.25
CA TYR A 104 12.19 4.65 -10.10
C TYR A 104 11.81 5.95 -9.39
N TYR A 105 12.77 6.87 -9.29
CA TYR A 105 12.67 8.04 -8.41
C TYR A 105 11.57 9.01 -8.82
N ASP A 106 11.42 9.31 -10.11
CA ASP A 106 10.39 10.24 -10.60
C ASP A 106 8.97 9.75 -10.26
N GLU A 107 8.72 8.46 -10.47
CA GLU A 107 7.44 7.84 -10.16
C GLU A 107 7.20 7.77 -8.65
N ALA A 108 8.23 7.48 -7.86
CA ALA A 108 8.16 7.48 -6.40
C ALA A 108 7.81 8.87 -5.85
N ILE A 109 8.42 9.92 -6.38
CA ILE A 109 8.13 11.32 -6.02
C ILE A 109 6.66 11.63 -6.26
N LEU A 110 6.09 11.27 -7.40
CA LEU A 110 4.67 11.48 -7.70
C LEU A 110 3.77 10.76 -6.69
N ASP A 111 4.08 9.54 -6.30
CA ASP A 111 3.28 8.79 -5.33
C ASP A 111 3.35 9.42 -3.93
N PHE A 112 4.51 9.88 -3.49
CA PHE A 112 4.62 10.57 -2.19
C PHE A 112 3.96 11.94 -2.22
N GLN A 113 4.01 12.69 -3.31
CA GLN A 113 3.26 13.93 -3.47
C GLN A 113 1.75 13.70 -3.34
N GLN A 114 1.23 12.62 -3.97
CA GLN A 114 -0.16 12.22 -3.81
C GLN A 114 -0.48 11.79 -2.37
N ALA A 115 0.39 11.04 -1.73
CA ALA A 115 0.24 10.65 -0.33
C ALA A 115 0.16 11.86 0.60
N ILE A 116 1.02 12.87 0.41
CA ILE A 116 1.03 14.12 1.17
C ILE A 116 -0.24 14.94 0.92
N SER A 117 -0.76 14.96 -0.31
CA SER A 117 -2.04 15.63 -0.61
C SER A 117 -3.21 15.03 0.17
N ILE A 118 -3.14 13.72 0.48
CA ILE A 118 -4.16 13.02 1.26
C ILE A 118 -3.92 13.19 2.76
N LYS A 119 -2.67 13.07 3.22
CA LYS A 119 -2.25 13.22 4.62
C LYS A 119 -1.07 14.19 4.74
N PRO A 120 -1.31 15.51 4.78
CA PRO A 120 -0.23 16.53 4.77
C PRO A 120 0.72 16.45 5.97
N LYS A 121 0.24 15.97 7.11
CA LYS A 121 1.01 15.89 8.37
C LYS A 121 1.64 14.52 8.61
N HIS A 122 1.76 13.69 7.59
CA HIS A 122 2.44 12.39 7.70
C HIS A 122 3.95 12.56 7.48
N ALA A 123 4.72 12.69 8.55
CA ALA A 123 6.15 12.98 8.52
C ALA A 123 6.96 12.03 7.63
N ALA A 124 6.70 10.72 7.72
CA ALA A 124 7.42 9.73 6.91
C ALA A 124 7.24 9.92 5.40
N SER A 125 6.08 10.41 4.94
CA SER A 125 5.88 10.74 3.50
C SER A 125 6.78 11.88 3.04
N HIS A 126 6.97 12.90 3.88
CA HIS A 126 7.91 13.99 3.60
C HIS A 126 9.36 13.52 3.59
N GLU A 127 9.76 12.61 4.48
CA GLU A 127 11.11 12.03 4.50
C GLU A 127 11.41 11.24 3.23
N TYR A 128 10.49 10.34 2.83
CA TYR A 128 10.67 9.56 1.60
C TYR A 128 10.64 10.45 0.35
N LEU A 129 9.83 11.52 0.36
CA LEU A 129 9.84 12.50 -0.73
C LEU A 129 11.18 13.23 -0.80
N ALA A 130 11.74 13.62 0.35
CA ALA A 130 13.08 14.21 0.43
C ALA A 130 14.15 13.25 -0.09
N GLU A 131 14.06 11.96 0.23
CA GLU A 131 14.95 10.93 -0.31
C GLU A 131 14.87 10.86 -1.84
N GLY A 132 13.66 10.84 -2.39
CA GLY A 132 13.44 10.86 -3.84
C GLY A 132 14.04 12.08 -4.52
N PHE A 133 13.79 13.27 -3.99
CA PHE A 133 14.38 14.51 -4.52
C PHE A 133 15.92 14.53 -4.44
N ARG A 134 16.47 14.05 -3.34
CA ARG A 134 17.94 13.95 -3.19
C ARG A 134 18.54 13.00 -4.23
N ALA A 135 17.85 11.90 -4.52
CA ALA A 135 18.30 10.92 -5.50
C ALA A 135 18.38 11.48 -6.94
N ILE A 136 17.56 12.48 -7.27
CA ILE A 136 17.56 13.13 -8.59
C ILE A 136 18.33 14.47 -8.59
N GLY A 137 18.99 14.82 -7.49
CA GLY A 137 19.83 16.04 -7.37
C GLY A 137 19.08 17.32 -7.06
N GLU A 138 17.81 17.24 -6.65
CA GLU A 138 16.99 18.38 -6.23
C GLU A 138 17.15 18.64 -4.72
N ASP A 139 18.36 19.06 -4.33
CA ASP A 139 18.77 19.14 -2.92
C ASP A 139 17.98 20.18 -2.13
N GLU A 140 17.59 21.30 -2.74
CA GLU A 140 16.77 22.33 -2.07
C GLU A 140 15.38 21.81 -1.72
N LEU A 141 14.72 21.12 -2.66
CA LEU A 141 13.40 20.50 -2.41
C LEU A 141 13.52 19.37 -1.38
N ALA A 142 14.59 18.59 -1.45
CA ALA A 142 14.87 17.54 -0.47
C ALA A 142 14.99 18.13 0.94
N GLN A 143 15.73 19.23 1.09
CA GLN A 143 15.90 19.88 2.40
C GLN A 143 14.59 20.46 2.92
N GLN A 144 13.79 21.12 2.06
CA GLN A 144 12.48 21.65 2.47
C GLN A 144 11.57 20.55 3.03
N HIS A 145 11.48 19.40 2.38
CA HIS A 145 10.65 18.30 2.86
C HIS A 145 11.24 17.62 4.10
N GLN A 146 12.56 17.57 4.24
CA GLN A 146 13.19 17.08 5.45
C GLN A 146 12.87 17.99 6.65
N ASP A 147 12.96 19.31 6.49
CA ASP A 147 12.63 20.28 7.53
C ASP A 147 11.16 20.17 7.97
N ILE A 148 10.24 19.96 7.01
CA ILE A 148 8.82 19.71 7.32
C ILE A 148 8.66 18.42 8.14
N ALA A 149 9.34 17.35 7.76
CA ALA A 149 9.26 16.08 8.46
C ALA A 149 9.79 16.19 9.90
N ASP A 150 10.89 16.91 10.08
CA ASP A 150 11.51 17.14 11.39
C ASP A 150 10.61 17.98 12.30
N ALA A 151 10.01 19.05 11.76
CA ALA A 151 9.03 19.87 12.48
C ALA A 151 7.79 19.06 12.89
N LEU A 152 7.24 18.24 12.00
CA LEU A 152 6.11 17.36 12.31
C LEU A 152 6.42 16.35 13.42
N ARG A 153 7.66 15.85 13.49
CA ARG A 153 8.10 14.95 14.56
C ARG A 153 8.36 15.67 15.88
N GLY A 154 8.83 16.89 15.80
CA GLY A 154 9.03 17.76 16.97
C GLY A 154 7.74 18.25 17.62
N GLY A 155 6.59 18.06 17.00
CA GLY A 155 5.29 18.55 17.46
C GLY A 155 5.11 20.05 17.21
N GLU A 156 5.88 20.63 16.28
CA GLU A 156 5.71 22.02 15.86
C GLU A 156 4.52 22.12 14.90
N ASP A 157 3.64 23.08 15.16
CA ASP A 157 2.55 23.42 14.21
C ASP A 157 3.16 24.12 12.99
N ILE A 158 2.98 23.50 11.82
CA ILE A 158 3.41 24.03 10.52
C ILE A 158 2.22 24.66 9.81
#